data_7412542c05779423e2b4a53eea251eaa
#
_entry.id   7412542c05779423e2b4a53eea251eaa
#
_cell.length_a   1.000
_cell.length_b   1.000
_cell.length_c   1.000
_cell.angle_alpha   90.00
_cell.angle_beta   90.00
_cell.angle_gamma   90.00
#
_symmetry.space_group_name_H-M   'P 1'
#
loop_
_entity.id
_entity.type
_entity.pdbx_description
1 polymer ?
#
loop_
_entity_poly.entity_id
_entity_poly.type
_entity_poly.pdbx_seq_one_letter_code
_entity_poly.pdbx_strand_id
1 'polypeptide(L)'
;MVVMTIIAIMAGAVYPSVASSLDGIRLTSSADDVVAFLNGAVERANRRQVAVELTVDPTAGTFVVHSTEAEFERHFELPQNIAIQAILPELVGGAADPKQVRRFYIYPGGTVPRVGVLLAGKNGAQRLVRVDPITGAPKIERRQGAVQ
;
A
#
# COMPACT_ATOMS: atom_id res chain seq x y z
N MET A 1 -23.82 -5.27 43.09
CA MET A 1 -22.44 -4.77 43.22
C MET A 1 -21.46 -5.68 42.46
N VAL A 2 -21.42 -6.99 42.77
CA VAL A 2 -20.48 -7.94 42.10
C VAL A 2 -20.72 -8.09 40.59
N VAL A 3 -21.97 -8.11 40.15
CA VAL A 3 -22.34 -8.23 38.73
C VAL A 3 -21.89 -7.02 37.91
N MET A 4 -21.99 -5.81 38.44
CA MET A 4 -21.50 -4.58 37.79
C MET A 4 -20.00 -4.58 37.62
N THR A 5 -19.26 -5.12 38.59
CA THR A 5 -17.80 -5.22 38.53
C THR A 5 -17.33 -6.21 37.44
N ILE A 6 -18.03 -7.35 37.32
CA ILE A 6 -17.74 -8.36 36.29
C ILE A 6 -17.98 -7.80 34.88
N ILE A 7 -19.08 -7.06 34.68
CA ILE A 7 -19.42 -6.42 33.41
C ILE A 7 -18.35 -5.37 33.03
N ALA A 8 -17.88 -4.58 34.00
CA ALA A 8 -16.85 -3.58 33.77
C ALA A 8 -15.50 -4.22 33.37
N ILE A 9 -15.14 -5.35 33.98
CA ILE A 9 -13.90 -6.09 33.65
C ILE A 9 -14.02 -6.71 32.23
N MET A 10 -15.15 -7.30 31.91
CA MET A 10 -15.38 -7.86 30.57
C MET A 10 -15.37 -6.78 29.48
N ALA A 11 -16.00 -5.63 29.72
CA ALA A 11 -15.98 -4.51 28.79
C ALA A 11 -14.58 -3.96 28.58
N GLY A 12 -13.77 -3.88 29.63
CA GLY A 12 -12.38 -3.44 29.56
C GLY A 12 -11.45 -4.38 28.78
N ALA A 13 -11.73 -5.69 28.80
CA ALA A 13 -10.91 -6.69 28.09
C ALA A 13 -11.28 -6.80 26.59
N VAL A 14 -12.54 -6.52 26.24
CA VAL A 14 -13.03 -6.62 24.85
C VAL A 14 -12.59 -5.42 24.00
N TYR A 15 -12.50 -4.25 24.61
CA TYR A 15 -12.20 -3.00 23.88
C TYR A 15 -10.89 -3.02 23.08
N PRO A 16 -9.74 -3.43 23.63
CA PRO A 16 -8.48 -3.46 22.85
C PRO A 16 -8.48 -4.51 21.73
N SER A 17 -9.20 -5.61 21.90
CA SER A 17 -9.31 -6.66 20.89
C SER A 17 -10.08 -6.20 19.66
N VAL A 18 -11.15 -5.44 19.84
CA VAL A 18 -11.96 -4.89 18.73
C VAL A 18 -11.18 -3.81 17.97
N ALA A 19 -10.47 -2.94 18.66
CA ALA A 19 -9.66 -1.88 18.04
C ALA A 19 -8.56 -2.46 17.14
N SER A 20 -7.83 -3.48 17.58
CA SER A 20 -6.79 -4.13 16.78
C SER A 20 -7.34 -4.86 15.55
N SER A 21 -8.53 -5.44 15.68
CA SER A 21 -9.23 -6.09 14.57
C SER A 21 -9.64 -5.08 13.49
N LEU A 22 -10.15 -3.92 13.89
CA LEU A 22 -10.53 -2.84 12.96
C LEU A 22 -9.29 -2.28 12.21
N ASP A 23 -8.16 -2.14 12.88
CA ASP A 23 -6.93 -1.69 12.24
C ASP A 23 -6.42 -2.68 11.19
N GLY A 24 -6.56 -3.98 11.45
CA GLY A 24 -6.24 -5.02 10.48
C GLY A 24 -7.14 -4.98 9.24
N ILE A 25 -8.43 -4.74 9.42
CA ILE A 25 -9.40 -4.59 8.32
C ILE A 25 -9.09 -3.33 7.49
N ARG A 26 -8.80 -2.21 8.14
CA ARG A 26 -8.42 -0.97 7.47
C ARG A 26 -7.14 -1.12 6.64
N LEU A 27 -6.14 -1.80 7.18
CA LEU A 27 -4.91 -2.09 6.44
C LEU A 27 -5.17 -2.96 5.20
N THR A 28 -5.98 -3.99 5.34
CA THR A 28 -6.35 -4.86 4.22
C THR A 28 -7.14 -4.09 3.17
N SER A 29 -8.13 -3.30 3.58
CA SER A 29 -8.90 -2.46 2.66
C SER A 29 -8.01 -1.46 1.90
N SER A 30 -7.09 -0.81 2.60
CA SER A 30 -6.16 0.11 1.95
C SER A 30 -5.18 -0.58 1.01
N ALA A 31 -4.76 -1.79 1.31
CA ALA A 31 -3.96 -2.61 0.40
C ALA A 31 -4.75 -2.97 -0.87
N ASP A 32 -6.02 -3.31 -0.73
CA ASP A 32 -6.92 -3.57 -1.87
C ASP A 32 -7.12 -2.32 -2.73
N ASP A 33 -7.25 -1.15 -2.12
CA ASP A 33 -7.37 0.13 -2.82
C ASP A 33 -6.09 0.47 -3.61
N VAL A 34 -4.91 0.22 -3.02
CA VAL A 34 -3.62 0.37 -3.71
C VAL A 34 -3.52 -0.60 -4.90
N VAL A 35 -3.93 -1.85 -4.72
CA VAL A 35 -3.98 -2.85 -5.80
C VAL A 35 -4.88 -2.37 -6.93
N ALA A 36 -6.07 -1.89 -6.62
CA ALA A 36 -7.01 -1.38 -7.62
C ALA A 36 -6.44 -0.16 -8.37
N PHE A 37 -5.77 0.73 -7.64
CA PHE A 37 -5.12 1.90 -8.24
C PHE A 37 -3.97 1.52 -9.18
N LEU A 38 -3.09 0.61 -8.76
CA LEU A 38 -1.99 0.11 -9.59
C LEU A 38 -2.49 -0.66 -10.81
N ASN A 39 -3.51 -1.47 -10.64
CA ASN A 39 -4.14 -2.20 -11.76
C ASN A 39 -4.74 -1.24 -12.78
N GLY A 40 -5.39 -0.17 -12.31
CA GLY A 40 -5.91 0.89 -13.18
C GLY A 40 -4.81 1.60 -13.97
N ALA A 41 -3.62 1.80 -13.39
CA ALA A 41 -2.47 2.38 -14.09
C ALA A 41 -1.94 1.44 -15.20
N VAL A 42 -1.79 0.16 -14.91
CA VAL A 42 -1.36 -0.85 -15.88
C VAL A 42 -2.37 -0.99 -17.01
N GLU A 43 -3.65 -1.06 -16.67
CA GLU A 43 -4.74 -1.18 -17.64
C GLU A 43 -4.81 0.04 -18.56
N ARG A 44 -4.61 1.24 -18.01
CA ARG A 44 -4.56 2.46 -18.82
C ARG A 44 -3.40 2.45 -19.81
N ALA A 45 -2.19 2.06 -19.38
CA ALA A 45 -1.04 1.95 -20.28
C ALA A 45 -1.35 1.01 -21.44
N ASN A 46 -1.97 -0.14 -21.16
CA ASN A 46 -2.29 -1.14 -22.17
C ASN A 46 -3.44 -0.70 -23.10
N ARG A 47 -4.51 -0.13 -22.55
CA ARG A 47 -5.67 0.28 -23.36
C ARG A 47 -5.39 1.48 -24.24
N ARG A 48 -4.64 2.46 -23.74
CA ARG A 48 -4.30 3.68 -24.48
C ARG A 48 -3.02 3.59 -25.27
N GLN A 49 -2.24 2.52 -25.07
CA GLN A 49 -0.93 2.33 -25.72
C GLN A 49 0.03 3.51 -25.46
N VAL A 50 -0.02 4.04 -24.24
CA VAL A 50 0.82 5.17 -23.79
C VAL A 50 1.58 4.81 -22.53
N ALA A 51 2.76 5.39 -22.35
CA ALA A 51 3.50 5.24 -21.11
C ALA A 51 2.80 5.99 -19.98
N VAL A 52 2.78 5.36 -18.80
CA VAL A 52 2.20 5.91 -17.58
C VAL A 52 3.27 6.03 -16.52
N GLU A 53 3.42 7.20 -15.94
CA GLU A 53 4.31 7.45 -14.81
C GLU A 53 3.55 7.25 -13.50
N LEU A 54 4.08 6.39 -12.65
CA LEU A 54 3.60 6.19 -11.28
C LEU A 54 4.59 6.82 -10.31
N THR A 55 4.17 7.82 -9.57
CA THR A 55 4.94 8.44 -8.50
C THR A 55 4.42 7.99 -7.15
N VAL A 56 5.30 7.54 -6.28
CA VAL A 56 4.98 7.13 -4.91
C VAL A 56 5.75 8.01 -3.94
N ASP A 57 5.03 8.72 -3.10
CA ASP A 57 5.58 9.52 -2.01
C ASP A 57 5.31 8.84 -0.67
N PRO A 58 6.31 8.21 -0.06
CA PRO A 58 6.13 7.52 1.21
C PRO A 58 5.94 8.48 2.40
N THR A 59 6.40 9.71 2.30
CA THR A 59 6.25 10.70 3.37
C THR A 59 4.82 11.24 3.42
N ALA A 60 4.25 11.56 2.27
CA ALA A 60 2.88 12.04 2.16
C ALA A 60 1.85 10.89 2.13
N GLY A 61 2.29 9.64 1.89
CA GLY A 61 1.38 8.51 1.71
C GLY A 61 0.54 8.61 0.45
N THR A 62 1.08 9.21 -0.60
CA THR A 62 0.36 9.47 -1.85
C THR A 62 0.91 8.68 -3.02
N PHE A 63 -0.01 8.30 -3.89
CA PHE A 63 0.27 7.71 -5.20
C PHE A 63 -0.30 8.62 -6.27
N VAL A 64 0.49 8.94 -7.27
CA VAL A 64 0.08 9.76 -8.40
C VAL A 64 0.37 9.02 -9.68
N VAL A 65 -0.62 8.91 -10.53
CA VAL A 65 -0.50 8.36 -11.88
C VAL A 65 -0.67 9.48 -12.88
N HIS A 66 0.34 9.69 -13.68
CA HIS A 66 0.36 10.65 -14.77
C HIS A 66 0.59 9.94 -16.11
N SER A 67 -0.21 10.27 -17.09
CA SER A 67 -0.05 9.75 -18.45
C SER A 67 0.66 10.77 -19.34
N THR A 68 1.46 10.29 -20.29
CA THR A 68 2.08 11.14 -21.33
C THR A 68 1.05 11.77 -22.27
N GLU A 69 -0.15 11.23 -22.36
CA GLU A 69 -1.29 11.91 -22.95
C GLU A 69 -1.70 13.10 -22.09
N ALA A 70 -1.82 14.28 -22.69
CA ALA A 70 -2.16 15.52 -22.00
C ALA A 70 -3.40 15.35 -21.10
N GLU A 71 -3.29 15.84 -19.86
CA GLU A 71 -4.38 16.02 -18.89
C GLU A 71 -4.89 14.79 -18.13
N PHE A 72 -4.25 13.63 -18.17
CA PHE A 72 -4.62 12.54 -17.28
C PHE A 72 -3.72 12.46 -16.06
N GLU A 73 -4.30 12.75 -14.93
CA GLU A 73 -3.68 12.60 -13.62
C GLU A 73 -4.69 12.01 -12.63
N ARG A 74 -4.28 11.00 -11.89
CA ARG A 74 -5.06 10.42 -10.78
C ARG A 74 -4.23 10.41 -9.52
N HIS A 75 -4.85 10.83 -8.45
CA HIS A 75 -4.28 10.83 -7.11
C HIS A 75 -4.98 9.80 -6.24
N PHE A 76 -4.20 9.14 -5.42
CA PHE A 76 -4.67 8.27 -4.35
C PHE A 76 -3.88 8.58 -3.09
N GLU A 77 -4.57 8.80 -1.99
CA GLU A 77 -3.98 9.09 -0.69
C GLU A 77 -4.36 8.01 0.31
N LEU A 78 -3.36 7.53 1.05
CA LEU A 78 -3.58 6.56 2.12
C LEU A 78 -4.24 7.23 3.32
N PRO A 79 -5.11 6.51 4.06
CA PRO A 79 -5.60 6.98 5.36
C PRO A 79 -4.46 7.26 6.33
N GLN A 80 -4.64 8.21 7.25
CA GLN A 80 -3.62 8.62 8.22
C GLN A 80 -3.12 7.50 9.14
N ASN A 81 -3.88 6.41 9.24
CA ASN A 81 -3.55 5.24 10.08
C ASN A 81 -2.58 4.28 9.41
N ILE A 82 -2.29 4.48 8.14
CA ILE A 82 -1.48 3.57 7.32
C ILE A 82 -0.33 4.36 6.71
N ALA A 83 0.86 3.82 6.86
CA ALA A 83 2.08 4.42 6.33
C ALA A 83 2.75 3.50 5.31
N ILE A 84 3.43 4.11 4.36
CA ILE A 84 4.35 3.40 3.46
C ILE A 84 5.66 3.23 4.20
N GLN A 85 6.01 2.00 4.55
CA GLN A 85 7.22 1.69 5.28
C GLN A 85 8.44 1.52 4.37
N ALA A 86 8.24 0.94 3.19
CA ALA A 86 9.28 0.75 2.21
C ALA A 86 8.70 0.64 0.79
N ILE A 87 9.52 1.00 -0.19
CA ILE A 87 9.22 0.82 -1.61
C ILE A 87 10.29 -0.11 -2.19
N LEU A 88 9.86 -1.21 -2.81
CA LEU A 88 10.74 -2.19 -3.44
C LEU A 88 10.81 -1.98 -4.96
N PRO A 89 11.92 -2.33 -5.61
CA PRO A 89 13.18 -2.81 -5.02
C PRO A 89 13.92 -1.72 -4.26
N GLU A 90 14.64 -2.12 -3.23
CA GLU A 90 15.54 -1.19 -2.53
C GLU A 90 16.66 -0.74 -3.49
N LEU A 91 17.01 0.54 -3.44
CA LEU A 91 18.10 1.05 -4.26
C LEU A 91 19.44 0.51 -3.73
N VAL A 92 20.15 -0.20 -4.57
CA VAL A 92 21.48 -0.72 -4.26
C VAL A 92 22.46 0.46 -4.18
N GLY A 93 23.08 0.66 -3.03
CA GLY A 93 24.06 1.72 -2.86
C GLY A 93 24.10 2.42 -1.50
N GLY A 94 23.42 1.89 -0.49
CA GLY A 94 23.63 2.29 0.92
C GLY A 94 23.10 3.66 1.35
N ALA A 95 22.52 4.45 0.45
CA ALA A 95 22.00 5.79 0.74
C ALA A 95 20.54 5.97 0.32
N ALA A 96 19.80 4.89 0.11
CA ALA A 96 18.38 4.99 -0.22
C ALA A 96 17.59 5.37 1.03
N ASP A 97 17.21 6.62 1.13
CA ASP A 97 16.26 7.08 2.12
C ASP A 97 14.91 6.36 1.86
N PRO A 98 14.40 5.56 2.80
CA PRO A 98 13.09 4.92 2.64
C PRO A 98 11.94 5.92 2.48
N LYS A 99 12.18 7.18 2.76
CA LYS A 99 11.21 8.28 2.59
C LYS A 99 11.34 9.00 1.25
N GLN A 100 12.25 8.58 0.38
CA GLN A 100 12.44 9.21 -0.91
C GLN A 100 11.28 8.93 -1.86
N VAL A 101 10.78 9.96 -2.53
CA VAL A 101 9.79 9.84 -3.61
C VAL A 101 10.38 9.02 -4.76
N ARG A 102 9.62 8.04 -5.22
CA ARG A 102 10.04 7.16 -6.30
C ARG A 102 9.08 7.23 -7.48
N ARG A 103 9.65 7.18 -8.68
CA ARG A 103 8.92 7.18 -9.95
C ARG A 103 9.16 5.88 -10.69
N PHE A 104 8.08 5.34 -11.22
CA PHE A 104 8.09 4.13 -12.02
C PHE A 104 7.37 4.40 -13.33
N TYR A 105 7.88 3.83 -14.41
CA TYR A 105 7.26 3.95 -15.71
C TYR A 105 6.65 2.61 -16.13
N ILE A 106 5.40 2.63 -16.51
CA ILE A 106 4.65 1.48 -17.00
C ILE A 106 4.45 1.69 -18.51
N TYR A 107 5.01 0.78 -19.30
CA TYR A 107 4.92 0.85 -20.75
C TYR A 107 3.85 -0.09 -21.29
N PRO A 108 3.13 0.28 -22.37
CA PRO A 108 2.13 -0.57 -22.99
C PRO A 108 2.75 -1.83 -23.59
N GLY A 109 2.16 -2.98 -23.35
CA GLY A 109 2.62 -4.27 -23.88
C GLY A 109 4.04 -4.68 -23.44
N GLY A 110 4.64 -3.91 -22.55
CA GLY A 110 6.00 -4.11 -22.08
C GLY A 110 6.09 -4.79 -20.72
N THR A 111 7.32 -4.91 -20.25
CA THR A 111 7.61 -5.41 -18.92
C THR A 111 7.15 -4.38 -17.87
N VAL A 112 6.27 -4.80 -17.02
CA VAL A 112 5.86 -3.97 -15.87
C VAL A 112 7.02 -3.90 -14.88
N PRO A 113 7.38 -2.71 -14.36
CA PRO A 113 8.45 -2.61 -13.39
C PRO A 113 8.11 -3.40 -12.11
N ARG A 114 9.13 -3.96 -11.49
CA ARG A 114 8.99 -4.66 -10.20
C ARG A 114 8.74 -3.64 -9.10
N VAL A 115 7.49 -3.25 -8.92
CA VAL A 115 7.07 -2.34 -7.87
C VAL A 115 6.52 -3.14 -6.70
N GLY A 116 7.02 -2.86 -5.53
CA GLY A 116 6.47 -3.36 -4.28
C GLY A 116 6.36 -2.23 -3.27
N VAL A 117 5.23 -2.14 -2.60
CA VAL A 117 4.97 -1.15 -1.55
C VAL A 117 4.61 -1.88 -0.26
N LEU A 118 5.40 -1.65 0.76
CA LEU A 118 5.16 -2.21 2.09
C LEU A 118 4.32 -1.22 2.91
N LEU A 119 3.09 -1.59 3.18
CA LEU A 119 2.16 -0.83 4.00
C LEU A 119 2.19 -1.33 5.44
N ALA A 120 2.21 -0.42 6.39
CA ALA A 120 2.17 -0.71 7.81
C ALA A 120 1.03 0.02 8.49
N GLY A 121 0.28 -0.69 9.32
CA GLY A 121 -0.72 -0.14 10.22
C GLY A 121 -0.12 0.27 11.58
N LYS A 122 -0.85 1.02 12.37
CA LYS A 122 -0.43 1.46 13.71
C LYS A 122 -0.18 0.32 14.70
N ASN A 123 -0.83 -0.81 14.48
CA ASN A 123 -0.69 -2.02 15.31
C ASN A 123 0.53 -2.89 14.92
N GLY A 124 1.39 -2.44 14.00
CA GLY A 124 2.54 -3.18 13.51
C GLY A 124 2.23 -4.23 12.44
N ALA A 125 0.97 -4.41 12.05
CA ALA A 125 0.60 -5.28 10.95
C ALA A 125 1.12 -4.72 9.63
N GLN A 126 1.60 -5.60 8.75
CA GLN A 126 2.19 -5.22 7.47
C GLN A 126 1.51 -5.97 6.32
N ARG A 127 1.41 -5.29 5.18
CA ARG A 127 0.97 -5.87 3.91
C ARG A 127 1.92 -5.41 2.81
N LEU A 128 2.43 -6.34 2.04
CA LEU A 128 3.23 -6.04 0.86
C LEU A 128 2.33 -6.11 -0.38
N VAL A 129 2.17 -4.98 -1.04
CA VAL A 129 1.54 -4.91 -2.37
C VAL A 129 2.65 -4.98 -3.40
N ARG A 130 2.64 -6.00 -4.22
CA ARG A 130 3.66 -6.26 -5.24
C ARG A 130 3.02 -6.42 -6.61
N VAL A 131 3.61 -5.82 -7.61
CA VAL A 131 3.23 -6.06 -9.00
C VAL A 131 4.06 -7.22 -9.55
N ASP A 132 3.37 -8.23 -10.08
CA ASP A 132 4.02 -9.36 -10.75
C ASP A 132 4.61 -8.89 -12.08
N PRO A 133 5.93 -9.01 -12.30
CA PRO A 133 6.56 -8.53 -13.52
C PRO A 133 6.20 -9.34 -14.76
N ILE A 134 5.65 -10.54 -14.59
CA ILE A 134 5.28 -11.42 -15.70
C ILE A 134 3.85 -11.12 -16.16
N THR A 135 2.91 -11.04 -15.22
CA THR A 135 1.49 -10.85 -15.52
C THR A 135 1.04 -9.40 -15.46
N GLY A 136 1.82 -8.52 -14.82
CA GLY A 136 1.44 -7.14 -14.52
C GLY A 136 0.35 -7.02 -13.46
N ALA A 137 -0.08 -8.12 -12.86
CA ALA A 137 -1.14 -8.12 -11.87
C ALA A 137 -0.59 -7.78 -10.47
N PRO A 138 -1.18 -6.80 -9.77
CA PRO A 138 -0.86 -6.54 -8.39
C PRO A 138 -1.34 -7.68 -7.48
N LYS A 139 -0.51 -8.06 -6.51
CA LYS A 139 -0.82 -9.08 -5.50
C LYS A 139 -0.53 -8.54 -4.10
N ILE A 140 -1.28 -9.02 -3.12
CA ILE A 140 -1.08 -8.70 -1.71
C ILE A 140 -0.44 -9.91 -1.03
N GLU A 141 0.70 -9.69 -0.39
CA GLU A 141 1.39 -10.67 0.44
C GLU A 141 1.32 -10.25 1.91
N ARG A 142 0.94 -11.17 2.78
CA ARG A 142 1.03 -10.95 4.22
C ARG A 142 2.48 -11.10 4.64
N ARG A 143 3.08 -10.03 5.13
CA ARG A 143 4.35 -10.13 5.82
C ARG A 143 4.06 -10.18 7.33
N GLN A 144 4.24 -11.33 7.92
CA GLN A 144 4.32 -11.38 9.39
C GLN A 144 5.61 -10.67 9.75
N GLY A 145 5.49 -9.59 10.52
CA GLY A 145 6.65 -8.94 11.09
C GLY A 145 7.50 -10.00 11.78
N ALA A 146 8.78 -10.04 11.45
CA ALA A 146 9.70 -10.90 12.16
C ALA A 146 9.61 -10.53 13.65
N VAL A 147 8.98 -11.39 14.42
CA VAL A 147 9.09 -11.35 15.88
C VAL A 147 10.53 -11.77 16.16
N GLN A 148 11.36 -10.81 16.44
CA GLN A 148 12.62 -11.05 17.14
C GLN A 148 12.37 -11.06 18.62
#